data_886442be0c14aa664c96ac0d26406c48
#
_entry.id   886442be0c14aa664c96ac0d26406c48
#
_cell.length_a   1.000
_cell.length_b   1.000
_cell.length_c   1.000
_cell.angle_alpha   90.00
_cell.angle_beta   90.00
_cell.angle_gamma   90.00
#
_symmetry.space_group_name_H-M   'P 1'
#
loop_
_entity.id
_entity.type
_entity.pdbx_description
1 polymer ?
#
loop_
_entity_poly.entity_id
_entity_poly.type
_entity_poly.pdbx_seq_one_letter_code
_entity_poly.pdbx_strand_id
1 'polypeptide(L)'
;VERIAVRWVLAMSLIPAGLSLFLLVGASGTTVLYIYAVAHGLTMGGFPPLMNVAFAEYFGRKHLGAIRGVVTPVGNVVAAVSPVLAGWMWVRTGSYDTPFTILGFAWLAAGLLALAAAAPKPPAESVDQTASSREFDVAEVKTTRA
;
A
#
# COMPACT_ATOMS: atom_id res chain seq x y z
N VAL A 1 -11.58 -7.69 -16.56
CA VAL A 1 -11.63 -7.01 -15.25
C VAL A 1 -10.65 -5.86 -15.32
N GLU A 2 -11.21 -4.65 -15.44
CA GLU A 2 -10.47 -3.41 -15.60
C GLU A 2 -9.44 -3.28 -14.47
N ARG A 3 -8.23 -2.97 -14.86
CA ARG A 3 -7.16 -2.51 -13.99
C ARG A 3 -7.56 -1.14 -13.41
N ILE A 4 -8.45 -1.15 -12.43
CA ILE A 4 -8.57 -0.02 -11.52
C ILE A 4 -7.18 0.08 -10.94
N ALA A 5 -6.43 1.08 -11.42
CA ALA A 5 -5.01 1.14 -11.19
C ALA A 5 -4.80 1.06 -9.69
N VAL A 6 -4.06 0.06 -9.21
CA VAL A 6 -3.69 -0.17 -7.79
C VAL A 6 -3.30 1.13 -7.10
N ARG A 7 -2.73 2.07 -7.86
CA ARG A 7 -2.41 3.44 -7.42
C ARG A 7 -3.61 4.18 -6.82
N TRP A 8 -4.83 4.06 -7.43
CA TRP A 8 -6.02 4.72 -6.91
C TRP A 8 -6.48 4.09 -5.60
N VAL A 9 -6.41 2.77 -5.52
CA VAL A 9 -6.80 2.03 -4.32
C VAL A 9 -5.85 2.32 -3.16
N LEU A 10 -4.54 2.37 -3.43
CA LEU A 10 -3.54 2.78 -2.45
C LEU A 10 -3.74 4.23 -2.00
N ALA A 11 -3.96 5.15 -2.92
CA ALA A 11 -4.20 6.54 -2.59
C ALA A 11 -5.49 6.72 -1.77
N MET A 12 -6.56 6.00 -2.11
CA MET A 12 -7.82 5.99 -1.36
C MET A 12 -7.67 5.43 0.06
N SER A 13 -6.65 4.65 0.34
CA SER A 13 -6.34 4.19 1.70
C SER A 13 -5.41 5.16 2.44
N LEU A 14 -4.36 5.65 1.77
CA LEU A 14 -3.31 6.47 2.38
C LEU A 14 -3.76 7.91 2.67
N ILE A 15 -4.49 8.54 1.75
CA ILE A 15 -4.92 9.94 1.89
C ILE A 15 -5.92 10.10 3.04
N PRO A 16 -7.01 9.31 3.15
CA PRO A 16 -7.90 9.42 4.29
C PRO A 16 -7.24 9.04 5.62
N ALA A 17 -6.28 8.09 5.61
CA ALA A 17 -5.50 7.77 6.80
C ALA A 17 -4.68 8.97 7.28
N GLY A 18 -4.03 9.69 6.38
CA GLY A 18 -3.34 10.94 6.70
C GLY A 18 -4.27 12.04 7.20
N LEU A 19 -5.41 12.25 6.53
CA LEU A 19 -6.41 13.23 6.95
C LEU A 19 -7.00 12.92 8.32
N SER A 20 -7.23 11.65 8.64
CA SER A 20 -7.77 11.25 9.95
C SER A 20 -6.83 11.62 11.11
N LEU A 21 -5.51 11.65 10.91
CA LEU A 21 -4.55 12.09 11.93
C LEU A 21 -4.70 13.58 12.29
N PHE A 22 -5.08 14.43 11.34
CA PHE A 22 -5.38 15.83 11.63
C PHE A 22 -6.66 16.01 12.46
N LEU A 23 -7.64 15.10 12.30
CA LEU A 23 -8.80 15.06 13.21
C LEU A 23 -8.39 14.73 14.63
N LEU A 24 -7.39 13.85 14.81
CA LEU A 24 -6.84 13.51 16.13
C LEU A 24 -6.13 14.71 16.78
N VAL A 25 -5.30 15.43 16.02
CA VAL A 25 -4.58 16.63 16.51
C VAL A 25 -5.56 17.75 16.88
N GLY A 26 -6.65 17.93 16.12
CA GLY A 26 -7.68 18.93 16.41
C GLY A 26 -8.78 18.43 17.37
N ALA A 27 -8.65 17.25 17.96
CA ALA A 27 -9.71 16.66 18.77
C ALA A 27 -9.90 17.41 20.10
N SER A 28 -11.03 18.14 20.22
CA SER A 28 -11.44 18.85 21.43
C SER A 28 -12.52 18.13 22.23
N GLY A 29 -12.88 16.89 21.86
CA GLY A 29 -13.93 16.14 22.55
C GLY A 29 -14.01 14.67 22.12
N THR A 30 -14.68 13.86 22.95
CA THR A 30 -14.80 12.39 22.80
C THR A 30 -15.44 12.02 21.45
N THR A 31 -16.39 12.80 20.94
CA THR A 31 -17.05 12.54 19.66
C THR A 31 -16.07 12.55 18.50
N VAL A 32 -15.14 13.53 18.47
CA VAL A 32 -14.12 13.61 17.41
C VAL A 32 -13.17 12.42 17.47
N LEU A 33 -12.84 11.93 18.67
CA LEU A 33 -12.03 10.72 18.86
C LEU A 33 -12.71 9.47 18.29
N TYR A 34 -14.03 9.33 18.48
CA TYR A 34 -14.77 8.22 17.86
C TYR A 34 -14.79 8.31 16.33
N ILE A 35 -15.02 9.50 15.79
CA ILE A 35 -14.97 9.74 14.33
C ILE A 35 -13.59 9.37 13.79
N TYR A 36 -12.53 9.85 14.44
CA TYR A 36 -11.15 9.46 14.11
C TYR A 36 -10.95 7.94 14.15
N ALA A 37 -11.37 7.28 15.24
CA ALA A 37 -11.16 5.84 15.41
C ALA A 37 -11.84 5.03 14.29
N VAL A 38 -13.05 5.39 13.91
CA VAL A 38 -13.78 4.74 12.81
C VAL A 38 -13.11 5.02 11.47
N ALA A 39 -12.81 6.29 11.16
CA ALA A 39 -12.20 6.69 9.89
C ALA A 39 -10.81 6.05 9.71
N HIS A 40 -9.97 6.13 10.74
CA HIS A 40 -8.62 5.56 10.72
C HIS A 40 -8.63 4.03 10.71
N GLY A 41 -9.52 3.41 11.48
CA GLY A 41 -9.69 1.96 11.52
C GLY A 41 -10.11 1.37 10.18
N LEU A 42 -11.05 2.00 9.47
CA LEU A 42 -11.48 1.57 8.13
C LEU A 42 -10.33 1.65 7.11
N THR A 43 -9.55 2.73 7.14
CA THR A 43 -8.43 2.89 6.21
C THR A 43 -7.28 1.94 6.53
N MET A 44 -6.92 1.77 7.81
CA MET A 44 -5.85 0.87 8.25
C MET A 44 -6.22 -0.60 8.10
N GLY A 45 -7.49 -0.98 8.34
CA GLY A 45 -7.96 -2.36 8.17
C GLY A 45 -7.86 -2.86 6.74
N GLY A 46 -8.08 -1.99 5.76
CA GLY A 46 -7.96 -2.30 4.33
C GLY A 46 -6.53 -2.30 3.78
N PHE A 47 -5.61 -1.59 4.40
CA PHE A 47 -4.27 -1.35 3.88
C PHE A 47 -3.41 -2.62 3.70
N PRO A 48 -3.30 -3.58 4.67
CA PRO A 48 -2.46 -4.76 4.50
C PRO A 48 -2.86 -5.67 3.32
N PRO A 49 -4.14 -6.01 3.10
CA PRO A 49 -4.53 -6.80 1.94
C PRO A 49 -4.26 -6.05 0.62
N LEU A 50 -4.47 -4.73 0.58
CA LEU A 50 -4.20 -3.93 -0.60
C LEU A 50 -2.72 -3.89 -0.96
N MET A 51 -1.83 -3.79 0.02
CA MET A 51 -0.38 -3.89 -0.20
C MET A 51 0.02 -5.25 -0.78
N ASN A 52 -0.64 -6.33 -0.36
CA ASN A 52 -0.38 -7.66 -0.91
C ASN A 52 -0.74 -7.75 -2.39
N VAL A 53 -1.89 -7.18 -2.76
CA VAL A 53 -2.33 -7.11 -4.16
C VAL A 53 -1.39 -6.21 -4.97
N ALA A 54 -0.99 -5.05 -4.42
CA ALA A 54 -0.04 -4.15 -5.07
C ALA A 54 1.28 -4.85 -5.38
N PHE A 55 1.90 -5.52 -4.41
CA PHE A 55 3.14 -6.27 -4.64
C PHE A 55 2.97 -7.35 -5.70
N ALA A 56 1.83 -8.07 -5.71
CA ALA A 56 1.57 -9.10 -6.70
C ALA A 56 1.43 -8.53 -8.12
N GLU A 57 0.82 -7.36 -8.28
CA GLU A 57 0.64 -6.72 -9.60
C GLU A 57 1.91 -6.06 -10.11
N TYR A 58 2.68 -5.38 -9.24
CA TYR A 58 3.88 -4.66 -9.68
C TYR A 58 5.09 -5.56 -9.91
N PHE A 59 5.26 -6.61 -9.11
CA PHE A 59 6.48 -7.45 -9.12
C PHE A 59 6.22 -8.89 -9.56
N GLY A 60 4.97 -9.27 -9.80
CA GLY A 60 4.59 -10.63 -10.13
C GLY A 60 4.65 -11.59 -8.93
N ARG A 61 3.93 -12.70 -9.02
CA ARG A 61 3.82 -13.67 -7.92
C ARG A 61 5.12 -14.42 -7.61
N LYS A 62 6.01 -14.53 -8.59
CA LYS A 62 7.24 -15.34 -8.48
C LYS A 62 8.27 -14.76 -7.51
N HIS A 63 8.31 -13.44 -7.34
CA HIS A 63 9.34 -12.75 -6.54
C HIS A 63 8.81 -12.13 -5.24
N LEU A 64 7.54 -12.34 -4.91
CA LEU A 64 6.88 -11.76 -3.72
C LEU A 64 7.61 -12.07 -2.41
N GLY A 65 8.09 -13.30 -2.24
CA GLY A 65 8.80 -13.72 -1.02
C GLY A 65 10.10 -12.96 -0.80
N ALA A 66 10.90 -12.81 -1.85
CA ALA A 66 12.19 -12.11 -1.78
C ALA A 66 11.99 -10.61 -1.48
N ILE A 67 11.03 -9.97 -2.16
CA ILE A 67 10.73 -8.54 -1.96
C ILE A 67 10.21 -8.29 -0.54
N ARG A 68 9.30 -9.11 -0.06
CA ARG A 68 8.79 -9.02 1.32
C ARG A 68 9.86 -9.30 2.35
N GLY A 69 10.77 -10.24 2.08
CA GLY A 69 11.89 -10.53 2.96
C GLY A 69 12.79 -9.32 3.22
N VAL A 70 12.85 -8.36 2.29
CA VAL A 70 13.62 -7.11 2.44
C VAL A 70 12.75 -5.97 2.98
N VAL A 71 11.57 -5.78 2.43
CA VAL A 71 10.71 -4.62 2.77
C VAL A 71 10.12 -4.74 4.18
N THR A 72 9.71 -5.94 4.60
CA THR A 72 9.07 -6.14 5.91
C THR A 72 10.01 -5.84 7.08
N PRO A 73 11.26 -6.32 7.13
CA PRO A 73 12.19 -5.98 8.20
C PRO A 73 12.48 -4.48 8.29
N VAL A 74 12.65 -3.80 7.15
CA VAL A 74 12.86 -2.35 7.12
C VAL A 74 11.64 -1.62 7.71
N GLY A 75 10.42 -2.01 7.30
CA GLY A 75 9.19 -1.46 7.86
C GLY A 75 9.07 -1.69 9.36
N ASN A 76 9.44 -2.87 9.85
CA ASN A 76 9.40 -3.21 11.28
C ASN A 76 10.40 -2.38 12.10
N VAL A 77 11.59 -2.12 11.57
CA VAL A 77 12.58 -1.24 12.24
C VAL A 77 12.03 0.18 12.35
N VAL A 78 11.45 0.72 11.28
CA VAL A 78 10.81 2.05 11.29
C VAL A 78 9.66 2.09 12.29
N ALA A 79 8.82 1.06 12.31
CA ALA A 79 7.70 0.95 13.25
C ALA A 79 8.17 0.87 14.71
N ALA A 80 9.27 0.16 14.99
CA ALA A 80 9.83 0.05 16.35
C ALA A 80 10.47 1.37 16.83
N VAL A 81 11.05 2.15 15.94
CA VAL A 81 11.67 3.45 16.27
C VAL A 81 10.63 4.55 16.44
N SER A 82 9.48 4.47 15.77
CA SER A 82 8.45 5.50 15.76
C SER A 82 7.94 5.91 17.16
N PRO A 83 7.63 4.98 18.11
CA PRO A 83 7.21 5.34 19.46
C PRO A 83 8.30 6.07 20.25
N VAL A 84 9.56 5.69 20.05
CA VAL A 84 10.70 6.34 20.71
C VAL A 84 10.85 7.79 20.26
N LEU A 85 10.73 8.02 18.95
CA LEU A 85 10.76 9.37 18.38
C LEU A 85 9.58 10.22 18.85
N ALA A 86 8.38 9.64 18.87
CA ALA A 86 7.19 10.33 19.36
C ALA A 86 7.31 10.71 20.84
N GLY A 87 7.82 9.80 21.68
CA GLY A 87 8.09 10.07 23.09
C GLY A 87 9.16 11.14 23.31
N TRP A 88 10.23 11.09 22.53
CA TRP A 88 11.28 12.12 22.58
C TRP A 88 10.75 13.50 22.15
N MET A 89 9.93 13.56 21.10
CA MET A 89 9.27 14.80 20.68
C MET A 89 8.33 15.31 21.76
N TRP A 90 7.55 14.45 22.42
CA TRP A 90 6.68 14.83 23.53
C TRP A 90 7.46 15.45 24.69
N VAL A 91 8.60 14.88 25.08
CA VAL A 91 9.47 15.44 26.14
C VAL A 91 9.96 16.86 25.78
N ARG A 92 10.15 17.13 24.47
CA ARG A 92 10.62 18.44 24.00
C ARG A 92 9.51 19.47 23.83
N THR A 93 8.34 19.07 23.40
CA THR A 93 7.24 19.96 23.00
C THR A 93 6.08 20.01 24.02
N GLY A 94 6.00 19.02 24.91
CA GLY A 94 4.88 18.87 25.84
C GLY A 94 3.57 18.39 25.19
N SER A 95 3.58 18.08 23.89
CA SER A 95 2.40 17.63 23.14
C SER A 95 2.73 16.54 22.14
N TYR A 96 1.75 15.68 21.85
CA TYR A 96 1.79 14.72 20.75
C TYR A 96 1.33 15.31 19.41
N ASP A 97 0.89 16.57 19.35
CA ASP A 97 0.40 17.19 18.12
C ASP A 97 1.47 17.22 17.03
N THR A 98 2.71 17.54 17.43
CA THR A 98 3.84 17.61 16.50
C THR A 98 4.13 16.27 15.81
N PRO A 99 4.37 15.13 16.53
CA PRO A 99 4.61 13.86 15.87
C PRO A 99 3.43 13.37 15.04
N PHE A 100 2.19 13.56 15.48
CA PHE A 100 1.03 13.15 14.69
C PHE A 100 0.82 14.02 13.44
N THR A 101 1.11 15.31 13.52
CA THR A 101 1.08 16.21 12.35
C THR A 101 2.13 15.79 11.31
N ILE A 102 3.36 15.51 11.74
CA ILE A 102 4.43 15.03 10.84
C ILE A 102 4.00 13.70 10.18
N LEU A 103 3.45 12.78 10.96
CA LEU A 103 2.98 11.50 10.45
C LEU A 103 1.82 11.68 9.46
N GLY A 104 0.89 12.59 9.73
CA GLY A 104 -0.20 12.95 8.82
C GLY A 104 0.31 13.44 7.47
N PHE A 105 1.27 14.34 7.46
CA PHE A 105 1.91 14.81 6.22
C PHE A 105 2.68 13.70 5.50
N ALA A 106 3.35 12.82 6.23
CA ALA A 106 4.05 11.67 5.64
C ALA A 106 3.07 10.71 4.92
N TRP A 107 1.91 10.43 5.52
CA TRP A 107 0.86 9.63 4.89
C TRP A 107 0.26 10.31 3.66
N LEU A 108 0.02 11.62 3.70
CA LEU A 108 -0.45 12.38 2.53
C LEU A 108 0.59 12.36 1.41
N ALA A 109 1.85 12.58 1.73
CA ALA A 109 2.93 12.52 0.75
C ALA A 109 3.04 11.12 0.13
N ALA A 110 2.94 10.06 0.93
CA ALA A 110 2.92 8.68 0.43
C ALA A 110 1.73 8.42 -0.49
N GLY A 111 0.54 8.92 -0.16
CA GLY A 111 -0.66 8.83 -0.99
C GLY A 111 -0.51 9.55 -2.33
N LEU A 112 0.07 10.76 -2.34
CA LEU A 112 0.37 11.51 -3.56
C LEU A 112 1.43 10.82 -4.42
N LEU A 113 2.49 10.28 -3.80
CA LEU A 113 3.49 9.49 -4.49
C LEU A 113 2.90 8.21 -5.11
N ALA A 114 1.96 7.55 -4.42
CA ALA A 114 1.26 6.40 -4.96
C ALA A 114 0.44 6.74 -6.21
N LEU A 115 -0.18 7.93 -6.27
CA LEU A 115 -0.86 8.43 -7.47
C LEU A 115 0.11 8.72 -8.62
N ALA A 116 1.29 9.24 -8.30
CA ALA A 116 2.33 9.54 -9.29
C ALA A 116 3.05 8.27 -9.80
N ALA A 117 2.97 7.16 -9.08
CA ALA A 117 3.58 5.90 -9.49
C ALA A 117 2.91 5.36 -10.76
N ALA A 118 3.68 5.32 -11.86
CA ALA A 118 3.23 4.71 -13.10
C ALA A 118 3.22 3.18 -12.97
N ALA A 119 2.14 2.53 -13.40
CA ALA A 119 2.11 1.08 -13.46
C ALA A 119 3.18 0.58 -14.44
N PRO A 120 4.06 -0.36 -14.04
CA PRO A 120 5.03 -0.93 -14.96
C PRO A 120 4.32 -1.62 -16.12
N LYS A 121 4.83 -1.46 -17.33
CA LYS A 121 4.35 -2.21 -18.50
C LYS A 121 4.65 -3.70 -18.27
N PRO A 122 3.70 -4.62 -18.57
CA PRO A 122 3.98 -6.04 -18.51
C PRO A 122 5.21 -6.35 -19.38
N PRO A 123 6.13 -7.21 -18.94
CA PRO A 123 7.24 -7.66 -19.76
C PRO A 123 6.69 -8.27 -21.05
N ALA A 124 7.26 -7.91 -22.19
CA ALA A 124 6.87 -8.43 -23.51
C ALA A 124 6.97 -9.96 -23.62
N GLU A 125 7.84 -10.55 -22.78
CA GLU A 125 8.10 -11.99 -22.69
C GLU A 125 6.87 -12.84 -22.29
N SER A 126 5.93 -12.27 -21.53
CA SER A 126 4.71 -12.99 -21.12
C SER A 126 3.69 -13.15 -22.25
N VAL A 127 3.74 -12.28 -23.25
CA VAL A 127 2.86 -12.35 -24.43
C VAL A 127 3.33 -13.42 -25.38
N ASP A 128 4.63 -13.58 -25.52
CA ASP A 128 5.26 -14.56 -26.41
C ASP A 128 5.08 -16.00 -25.88
N GLN A 129 5.23 -16.21 -24.57
CA GLN A 129 4.98 -17.51 -23.95
C GLN A 129 3.50 -17.95 -24.07
N THR A 130 2.56 -17.03 -23.99
CA THR A 130 1.13 -17.33 -24.13
C THR A 130 0.76 -17.64 -25.59
N ALA A 131 1.42 -17.00 -26.53
CA ALA A 131 1.26 -17.29 -27.96
C ALA A 131 1.83 -18.67 -28.31
N SER A 132 3.04 -18.98 -27.83
CA SER A 132 3.69 -20.28 -28.01
C SER A 132 2.90 -21.43 -27.39
N SER A 133 2.36 -21.26 -26.18
CA SER A 133 1.53 -22.30 -25.52
C SER A 133 0.23 -22.56 -26.28
N ARG A 134 -0.39 -21.54 -26.88
CA ARG A 134 -1.61 -21.71 -27.71
C ARG A 134 -1.30 -22.40 -29.01
N GLU A 135 -0.15 -22.16 -29.58
CA GLU A 135 0.29 -22.81 -30.83
C GLU A 135 0.56 -24.31 -30.62
N PHE A 136 1.17 -24.69 -29.50
CA PHE A 136 1.34 -26.08 -29.09
C PHE A 136 0.00 -26.80 -28.86
N ASP A 137 -0.94 -26.18 -28.12
CA ASP A 137 -2.27 -26.75 -27.87
C ASP A 137 -3.06 -26.98 -29.16
N VAL A 138 -3.00 -26.06 -30.10
CA VAL A 138 -3.69 -26.17 -31.41
C VAL A 138 -3.05 -27.27 -32.28
N ALA A 139 -1.73 -27.43 -32.22
CA ALA A 139 -1.02 -28.48 -32.96
C ALA A 139 -1.35 -29.87 -32.39
N GLU A 140 -1.42 -30.04 -31.09
CA GLU A 140 -1.74 -31.30 -30.41
C GLU A 140 -3.17 -31.75 -30.67
N VAL A 141 -4.14 -30.82 -30.63
CA VAL A 141 -5.56 -31.11 -30.98
C VAL A 141 -5.71 -31.53 -32.44
N LYS A 142 -4.92 -30.99 -33.38
CA LYS A 142 -4.94 -31.40 -34.77
C LYS A 142 -4.39 -32.81 -35.00
N THR A 143 -3.36 -33.18 -34.25
CA THR A 143 -2.71 -34.50 -34.37
C THR A 143 -3.57 -35.64 -33.80
N THR A 144 -4.39 -35.35 -32.80
CA THR A 144 -5.26 -36.34 -32.11
C THR A 144 -6.56 -36.60 -32.90
N ARG A 145 -6.90 -35.77 -33.89
CA ARG A 145 -8.11 -35.90 -34.71
C ARG A 145 -7.86 -36.50 -36.09
N ALA A 146 -6.63 -36.80 -36.44
CA ALA A 146 -6.24 -37.48 -37.71
C ALA A 146 -5.98 -38.97 -37.50
#